data_a4179b92beea85958602cc2173c68a4f
#
_entry.id   a4179b92beea85958602cc2173c68a4f
#
_cell.length_a   1.000
_cell.length_b   1.000
_cell.length_c   1.000
_cell.angle_alpha   90.00
_cell.angle_beta   90.00
_cell.angle_gamma   90.00
#
_symmetry.space_group_name_H-M   'P 1'
#
loop_
_entity.id
_entity.type
_entity.pdbx_description
1 polymer ?
#
loop_
_entity_poly.entity_id
_entity_poly.type
_entity_poly.pdbx_seq_one_letter_code
_entity_poly.pdbx_strand_id
1 'polypeptide(L)'
;MCIRDRPKQLNYIQKKLVDIKYYIYGTSKYLEKNGMPKTVNDLNKHKFISFGKGAPSPVYNPDWALKTGMHDGKKRKSVMKVNSVSGLLYGVESGVGLAALPEYLVSSSSNIIKVLPKVEGPITEAHFVYPQSLKNTARVQAFRNFLFSKIGDWK
;
A
#
# COMPACT_ATOMS: atom_id res chain seq x y z
N MET A 1 -7.65 -14.76 11.36
CA MET A 1 -7.35 -14.36 9.98
C MET A 1 -7.24 -12.84 9.93
N CYS A 2 -6.22 -12.30 9.30
CA CYS A 2 -6.10 -10.86 9.07
C CYS A 2 -6.80 -10.53 7.75
N ILE A 3 -7.78 -9.66 7.78
CA ILE A 3 -8.52 -9.23 6.59
C ILE A 3 -8.54 -7.72 6.50
N ARG A 4 -8.53 -7.26 5.26
CA ARG A 4 -8.62 -5.85 4.88
C ARG A 4 -10.07 -5.36 4.89
N ASP A 5 -11.00 -6.18 4.40
CA ASP A 5 -12.41 -5.82 4.31
C ASP A 5 -13.15 -6.31 5.55
N ARG A 6 -13.91 -5.45 6.19
CA ARG A 6 -14.72 -5.84 7.35
C ARG A 6 -15.79 -6.85 6.91
N PRO A 7 -15.80 -8.07 7.44
CA PRO A 7 -16.90 -8.98 7.16
C PRO A 7 -18.20 -8.38 7.69
N LYS A 8 -19.21 -8.36 6.87
CA LYS A 8 -20.56 -7.88 7.24
C LYS A 8 -21.34 -8.86 8.13
N GLN A 9 -20.77 -10.02 8.40
CA GLN A 9 -21.42 -11.09 9.17
C GLN A 9 -21.38 -10.77 10.66
N LEU A 10 -22.53 -10.90 11.33
CA LEU A 10 -22.73 -10.55 12.74
C LEU A 10 -21.96 -11.44 13.74
N ASN A 11 -21.51 -12.63 13.33
CA ASN A 11 -20.90 -13.63 14.21
C ASN A 11 -19.36 -13.58 14.27
N TYR A 12 -18.74 -12.47 13.85
CA TYR A 12 -17.29 -12.28 13.88
C TYR A 12 -16.88 -11.15 14.80
N ILE A 13 -15.87 -11.42 15.62
CA ILE A 13 -15.17 -10.39 16.39
C ILE A 13 -14.09 -9.79 15.49
N GLN A 14 -14.06 -8.47 15.41
CA GLN A 14 -13.11 -7.71 14.60
C GLN A 14 -12.32 -6.80 15.53
N LYS A 15 -11.02 -6.87 15.45
CA LYS A 15 -10.08 -5.99 16.17
C LYS A 15 -9.16 -5.32 15.17
N LYS A 16 -9.19 -4.00 15.12
CA LYS A 16 -8.25 -3.22 14.29
C LYS A 16 -6.83 -3.48 14.79
N LEU A 17 -5.95 -3.80 13.86
CA LEU A 17 -4.53 -4.03 14.10
C LEU A 17 -3.71 -2.77 13.83
N VAL A 18 -3.77 -2.29 12.58
CA VAL A 18 -2.92 -1.19 12.11
C VAL A 18 -3.56 -0.47 10.93
N ASP A 19 -3.23 0.80 10.76
CA ASP A 19 -3.49 1.59 9.57
C ASP A 19 -2.30 1.47 8.62
N ILE A 20 -2.56 0.98 7.41
CA ILE A 20 -1.56 0.86 6.36
C ILE A 20 -1.66 2.11 5.50
N LYS A 21 -0.62 2.93 5.53
CA LYS A 21 -0.48 4.14 4.72
C LYS A 21 0.24 3.82 3.41
N TYR A 22 -0.16 4.51 2.36
CA TYR A 22 0.43 4.36 1.03
C TYR A 22 1.00 5.69 0.57
N TYR A 23 2.18 5.63 -0.04
CA TYR A 23 2.86 6.77 -0.65
C TYR A 23 3.39 6.40 -2.03
N ILE A 24 3.79 7.40 -2.78
CA ILE A 24 4.46 7.21 -4.07
C ILE A 24 5.95 7.03 -3.81
N TYR A 25 6.55 6.04 -4.44
CA TYR A 25 7.96 5.71 -4.30
C TYR A 25 8.66 5.55 -5.64
N GLY A 26 9.95 5.83 -5.65
CA GLY A 26 10.87 5.56 -6.75
C GLY A 26 12.27 5.28 -6.22
N THR A 27 13.16 4.71 -7.03
CA THR A 27 14.56 4.55 -6.62
C THR A 27 15.32 5.86 -6.78
N SER A 28 16.36 6.07 -5.94
CA SER A 28 17.31 7.19 -6.06
C SER A 28 17.85 7.31 -7.48
N LYS A 29 18.33 6.20 -8.06
CA LYS A 29 18.87 6.15 -9.42
C LYS A 29 17.86 6.57 -10.50
N TYR A 30 16.58 6.15 -10.37
CA TYR A 30 15.53 6.58 -11.29
C TYR A 30 15.28 8.09 -11.18
N LEU A 31 15.23 8.61 -9.95
CA LEU A 31 14.96 10.02 -9.66
C LEU A 31 16.12 10.94 -10.06
N GLU A 32 17.35 10.48 -9.90
CA GLU A 32 18.55 11.20 -10.41
C GLU A 32 18.48 11.39 -11.93
N LYS A 33 18.09 10.33 -12.65
CA LYS A 33 17.99 10.37 -14.12
C LYS A 33 16.80 11.17 -14.63
N ASN A 34 15.65 11.11 -13.97
CA ASN A 34 14.38 11.67 -14.46
C ASN A 34 13.92 12.93 -13.69
N GLY A 35 14.68 13.35 -12.69
CA GLY A 35 14.36 14.46 -11.79
C GLY A 35 13.52 14.04 -10.59
N MET A 36 13.66 14.77 -9.47
CA MET A 36 12.83 14.60 -8.29
C MET A 36 11.56 15.44 -8.44
N PRO A 37 10.35 14.85 -8.43
CA PRO A 37 9.11 15.62 -8.46
C PRO A 37 9.00 16.54 -7.24
N LYS A 38 8.78 17.82 -7.46
CA LYS A 38 8.56 18.83 -6.40
C LYS A 38 7.08 19.15 -6.23
N THR A 39 6.30 18.95 -7.27
CA THR A 39 4.86 19.20 -7.32
C THR A 39 4.14 17.98 -7.88
N VAL A 40 2.83 17.92 -7.62
CA VAL A 40 1.97 16.86 -8.18
C VAL A 40 1.95 16.89 -9.72
N ASN A 41 2.11 18.08 -10.32
CA ASN A 41 2.15 18.22 -11.77
C ASN A 41 3.43 17.61 -12.38
N ASP A 42 4.55 17.60 -11.65
CA ASP A 42 5.79 16.98 -12.12
C ASP A 42 5.63 15.48 -12.32
N LEU A 43 4.70 14.84 -11.61
CA LEU A 43 4.38 13.42 -11.80
C LEU A 43 3.99 13.08 -13.25
N ASN A 44 3.54 14.06 -14.04
CA ASN A 44 3.18 13.84 -15.44
C ASN A 44 4.39 13.50 -16.34
N LYS A 45 5.59 13.82 -15.89
CA LYS A 45 6.85 13.54 -16.59
C LYS A 45 7.42 12.16 -16.25
N HIS A 46 6.81 11.46 -15.29
CA HIS A 46 7.34 10.20 -14.77
C HIS A 46 6.56 8.98 -15.29
N LYS A 47 7.27 7.87 -15.41
CA LYS A 47 6.70 6.56 -15.70
C LYS A 47 6.06 5.98 -14.43
N PHE A 48 4.90 5.36 -14.56
CA PHE A 48 4.21 4.71 -13.46
C PHE A 48 4.04 3.23 -13.68
N ILE A 49 4.12 2.47 -12.58
CA ILE A 49 3.76 1.06 -12.50
C ILE A 49 2.45 1.00 -11.70
N SER A 50 1.49 0.21 -12.14
CA SER A 50 0.18 0.11 -11.50
C SER A 50 -0.35 -1.33 -11.44
N PHE A 51 -1.45 -1.52 -10.72
CA PHE A 51 -2.17 -2.79 -10.77
C PHE A 51 -2.85 -2.99 -12.13
N GLY A 52 -2.88 -4.24 -12.58
CA GLY A 52 -3.65 -4.67 -13.76
C GLY A 52 -5.16 -4.57 -13.50
N LYS A 53 -5.94 -4.42 -14.57
CA LYS A 53 -7.41 -4.48 -14.47
C LYS A 53 -7.85 -5.85 -13.96
N GLY A 54 -8.76 -5.87 -12.98
CA GLY A 54 -9.28 -7.11 -12.40
C GLY A 54 -8.35 -7.83 -11.44
N ALA A 55 -7.12 -7.36 -11.24
CA ALA A 55 -6.24 -7.90 -10.22
C ALA A 55 -6.79 -7.57 -8.82
N PRO A 56 -6.80 -8.54 -7.89
CA PRO A 56 -7.17 -8.27 -6.50
C PRO A 56 -6.18 -7.28 -5.90
N SER A 57 -6.63 -6.04 -5.71
CA SER A 57 -5.80 -4.98 -5.13
C SER A 57 -5.96 -4.94 -3.62
N PRO A 58 -4.89 -4.76 -2.85
CA PRO A 58 -4.97 -4.52 -1.42
C PRO A 58 -5.49 -3.12 -1.08
N VAL A 59 -5.71 -2.26 -2.05
CA VAL A 59 -6.14 -0.87 -1.86
C VAL A 59 -7.50 -0.65 -2.51
N TYR A 60 -8.40 0.05 -1.82
CA TYR A 60 -9.73 0.40 -2.35
C TYR A 60 -9.64 1.20 -3.67
N ASN A 61 -8.66 2.10 -3.79
CA ASN A 61 -8.42 2.87 -5.00
C ASN A 61 -6.97 2.65 -5.50
N PRO A 62 -6.67 1.55 -6.20
CA PRO A 62 -5.30 1.23 -6.63
C PRO A 62 -4.72 2.24 -7.63
N ASP A 63 -5.57 2.98 -8.31
CA ASP A 63 -5.20 3.99 -9.32
C ASP A 63 -5.01 5.40 -8.71
N TRP A 64 -5.05 5.57 -7.38
CA TRP A 64 -4.99 6.89 -6.75
C TRP A 64 -3.76 7.69 -7.17
N ALA A 65 -2.58 7.08 -7.22
CA ALA A 65 -1.34 7.76 -7.63
C ALA A 65 -1.37 8.20 -9.10
N LEU A 66 -2.06 7.44 -9.96
CA LEU A 66 -2.27 7.81 -11.35
C LEU A 66 -3.23 8.99 -11.51
N LYS A 67 -4.16 9.16 -10.57
CA LYS A 67 -5.18 10.22 -10.59
C LYS A 67 -4.78 11.47 -9.84
N THR A 68 -3.82 11.36 -8.91
CA THR A 68 -3.38 12.48 -8.06
C THR A 68 -2.98 13.68 -8.90
N GLY A 69 -3.65 14.83 -8.68
CA GLY A 69 -3.45 16.08 -9.43
C GLY A 69 -3.93 16.06 -10.88
N MET A 70 -4.71 15.06 -11.27
CA MET A 70 -5.38 15.06 -12.59
C MET A 70 -6.80 15.59 -12.44
N HIS A 71 -7.24 16.34 -13.44
CA HIS A 71 -8.61 16.88 -13.54
C HIS A 71 -9.50 15.95 -14.39
N ASP A 72 -10.81 16.10 -14.24
CA ASP A 72 -11.84 15.48 -15.08
C ASP A 72 -11.79 13.94 -15.17
N GLY A 73 -11.44 13.27 -14.05
CA GLY A 73 -11.39 11.82 -14.02
C GLY A 73 -10.27 11.20 -14.86
N LYS A 74 -9.40 12.02 -15.45
CA LYS A 74 -8.22 11.56 -16.20
C LYS A 74 -7.24 10.85 -15.28
N LYS A 75 -6.45 9.95 -15.85
CA LYS A 75 -5.36 9.28 -15.15
C LYS A 75 -4.13 9.15 -16.05
N ARG A 76 -2.95 9.15 -15.42
CA ARG A 76 -1.68 8.88 -16.11
C ARG A 76 -1.69 7.46 -16.66
N LYS A 77 -1.00 7.28 -17.78
CA LYS A 77 -0.77 5.94 -18.31
C LYS A 77 0.33 5.25 -17.52
N SER A 78 0.12 3.98 -17.15
CA SER A 78 1.17 3.15 -16.59
C SER A 78 1.95 2.46 -17.72
N VAL A 79 3.27 2.40 -17.57
CA VAL A 79 4.16 1.70 -18.52
C VAL A 79 4.21 0.19 -18.25
N MET A 80 3.89 -0.21 -17.02
CA MET A 80 3.86 -1.60 -16.58
C MET A 80 2.67 -1.83 -15.66
N LYS A 81 2.04 -3.00 -15.78
CA LYS A 81 0.93 -3.44 -14.92
C LYS A 81 1.27 -4.79 -14.32
N VAL A 82 1.05 -4.91 -13.02
CA VAL A 82 1.32 -6.12 -12.25
C VAL A 82 0.09 -6.50 -11.42
N ASN A 83 0.04 -7.71 -10.90
CA ASN A 83 -1.10 -8.22 -10.11
C ASN A 83 -0.78 -8.45 -8.64
N SER A 84 0.38 -7.98 -8.16
CA SER A 84 0.78 -8.13 -6.76
C SER A 84 1.52 -6.89 -6.26
N VAL A 85 1.49 -6.67 -4.93
CA VAL A 85 2.23 -5.58 -4.27
C VAL A 85 3.74 -5.81 -4.39
N SER A 86 4.19 -7.06 -4.29
CA SER A 86 5.60 -7.42 -4.50
C SER A 86 6.05 -7.12 -5.93
N GLY A 87 5.18 -7.35 -6.92
CA GLY A 87 5.46 -6.98 -8.31
C GLY A 87 5.62 -5.47 -8.50
N LEU A 88 4.84 -4.64 -7.77
CA LEU A 88 5.05 -3.18 -7.75
C LEU A 88 6.41 -2.83 -7.16
N LEU A 89 6.77 -3.44 -6.01
CA LEU A 89 8.05 -3.21 -5.36
C LEU A 89 9.21 -3.55 -6.28
N TYR A 90 9.24 -4.75 -6.85
CA TYR A 90 10.29 -5.17 -7.78
C TYR A 90 10.38 -4.28 -9.03
N GLY A 91 9.24 -3.82 -9.54
CA GLY A 91 9.23 -2.86 -10.66
C GLY A 91 9.86 -1.52 -10.27
N VAL A 92 9.63 -1.03 -9.06
CA VAL A 92 10.28 0.18 -8.53
C VAL A 92 11.78 -0.08 -8.34
N GLU A 93 12.17 -1.14 -7.67
CA GLU A 93 13.57 -1.51 -7.40
C GLU A 93 14.39 -1.64 -8.70
N SER A 94 13.76 -2.17 -9.76
CA SER A 94 14.36 -2.27 -11.09
C SER A 94 14.45 -0.92 -11.83
N GLY A 95 13.98 0.18 -11.24
CA GLY A 95 14.04 1.51 -11.84
C GLY A 95 13.11 1.72 -13.03
N VAL A 96 12.06 0.91 -13.18
CA VAL A 96 11.09 1.04 -14.28
C VAL A 96 10.29 2.33 -14.16
N GLY A 97 9.98 2.78 -12.92
CA GLY A 97 9.20 3.99 -12.69
C GLY A 97 8.76 4.15 -11.24
N LEU A 98 7.80 5.01 -11.03
CA LEU A 98 7.16 5.26 -9.74
C LEU A 98 6.00 4.30 -9.50
N ALA A 99 5.76 3.93 -8.24
CA ALA A 99 4.57 3.19 -7.85
C ALA A 99 4.05 3.64 -6.48
N ALA A 100 2.76 3.37 -6.24
CA ALA A 100 2.15 3.47 -4.93
C ALA A 100 2.44 2.21 -4.13
N LEU A 101 3.16 2.32 -3.02
CA LEU A 101 3.52 1.19 -2.15
C LEU A 101 3.08 1.46 -0.71
N PRO A 102 2.76 0.42 0.05
CA PRO A 102 2.53 0.55 1.48
C PRO A 102 3.86 0.85 2.20
N GLU A 103 3.80 1.72 3.19
CA GLU A 103 4.99 2.21 3.90
C GLU A 103 5.81 1.09 4.54
N TYR A 104 5.15 0.10 5.15
CA TYR A 104 5.81 -1.03 5.82
C TYR A 104 6.68 -1.89 4.87
N LEU A 105 6.35 -1.88 3.57
CA LEU A 105 7.08 -2.70 2.59
C LEU A 105 8.42 -2.07 2.20
N VAL A 106 8.55 -0.76 2.36
CA VAL A 106 9.71 0.02 1.92
C VAL A 106 10.69 0.31 3.06
N SER A 107 10.26 0.13 4.31
CA SER A 107 11.03 0.48 5.51
C SER A 107 12.42 -0.15 5.60
N SER A 108 12.66 -1.27 4.92
CA SER A 108 13.95 -1.99 4.89
C SER A 108 14.81 -1.71 3.66
N SER A 109 14.36 -0.90 2.71
CA SER A 109 15.09 -0.65 1.45
C SER A 109 15.73 0.73 1.46
N SER A 110 17.07 0.79 1.45
CA SER A 110 17.84 2.04 1.45
C SER A 110 17.77 2.82 0.13
N ASN A 111 17.42 2.15 -0.97
CA ASN A 111 17.47 2.74 -2.32
C ASN A 111 16.13 3.29 -2.81
N ILE A 112 15.05 3.10 -2.04
CA ILE A 112 13.71 3.56 -2.41
C ILE A 112 13.37 4.83 -1.63
N ILE A 113 13.00 5.86 -2.35
CA ILE A 113 12.74 7.20 -1.82
C ILE A 113 11.24 7.51 -1.93
N LYS A 114 10.66 8.04 -0.87
CA LYS A 114 9.29 8.56 -0.84
C LYS A 114 9.24 9.86 -1.66
N VAL A 115 8.43 9.85 -2.70
CA VAL A 115 8.20 10.99 -3.60
C VAL A 115 6.99 11.78 -3.10
N LEU A 116 7.14 13.11 -3.01
CA LEU A 116 6.09 14.01 -2.52
C LEU A 116 5.51 13.55 -1.15
N PRO A 117 6.30 13.55 -0.07
CA PRO A 117 5.92 12.94 1.22
C PRO A 117 4.66 13.54 1.86
N LYS A 118 4.26 14.75 1.44
CA LYS A 118 3.01 15.40 1.88
C LYS A 118 1.76 14.91 1.12
N VAL A 119 1.94 14.13 0.06
CA VAL A 119 0.86 13.56 -0.74
C VAL A 119 0.59 12.15 -0.25
N GLU A 120 -0.37 12.04 0.65
CA GLU A 120 -0.78 10.77 1.24
C GLU A 120 -1.78 10.05 0.33
N GLY A 121 -1.64 8.73 0.24
CA GLY A 121 -2.60 7.86 -0.43
C GLY A 121 -3.75 7.44 0.49
N PRO A 122 -4.61 6.55 0.03
CA PRO A 122 -5.67 5.98 0.85
C PRO A 122 -5.07 5.19 2.02
N ILE A 123 -5.79 5.20 3.14
CA ILE A 123 -5.46 4.38 4.31
C ILE A 123 -6.25 3.07 4.22
N THR A 124 -5.57 1.95 4.43
CA THR A 124 -6.21 0.63 4.53
C THR A 124 -6.09 0.11 5.96
N GLU A 125 -7.22 -0.20 6.58
CA GLU A 125 -7.22 -0.78 7.91
C GLU A 125 -7.01 -2.31 7.84
N ALA A 126 -6.02 -2.83 8.54
CA ALA A 126 -5.88 -4.27 8.77
C ALA A 126 -6.60 -4.67 10.06
N HIS A 127 -7.39 -5.73 9.99
CA HIS A 127 -8.16 -6.25 11.12
C HIS A 127 -7.82 -7.70 11.41
N PHE A 128 -7.73 -8.04 12.68
CA PHE A 128 -7.77 -9.42 13.15
C PHE A 128 -9.22 -9.84 13.34
N VAL A 129 -9.63 -10.88 12.62
CA VAL A 129 -11.03 -11.33 12.59
C VAL A 129 -11.10 -12.80 12.94
N TYR A 130 -12.03 -13.15 13.82
CA TYR A 130 -12.29 -14.53 14.24
C TYR A 130 -13.76 -14.74 14.64
N PRO A 131 -14.31 -15.95 14.50
CA PRO A 131 -15.67 -16.27 14.93
C PRO A 131 -15.88 -16.00 16.42
N GLN A 132 -17.04 -15.50 16.80
CA GLN A 132 -17.39 -15.25 18.20
C GLN A 132 -17.30 -16.49 19.06
N SER A 133 -17.60 -17.69 18.52
CA SER A 133 -17.46 -18.98 19.19
C SER A 133 -16.04 -19.28 19.67
N LEU A 134 -15.02 -18.67 19.04
CA LEU A 134 -13.62 -18.86 19.40
C LEU A 134 -13.07 -17.80 20.36
N LYS A 135 -13.92 -16.89 20.87
CA LYS A 135 -13.52 -15.77 21.72
C LYS A 135 -12.67 -16.19 22.93
N ASN A 136 -13.07 -17.29 23.58
CA ASN A 136 -12.45 -17.80 24.80
C ASN A 136 -11.41 -18.90 24.53
N THR A 137 -11.08 -19.18 23.28
CA THR A 137 -10.10 -20.20 22.92
C THR A 137 -8.68 -19.69 23.19
N ALA A 138 -7.92 -20.40 24.04
CA ALA A 138 -6.57 -20.02 24.44
C ALA A 138 -5.64 -19.74 23.24
N ARG A 139 -5.69 -20.55 22.18
CA ARG A 139 -4.91 -20.39 20.95
C ARG A 139 -5.20 -19.05 20.25
N VAL A 140 -6.47 -18.67 20.16
CA VAL A 140 -6.87 -17.39 19.52
C VAL A 140 -6.43 -16.21 20.37
N GLN A 141 -6.54 -16.32 21.70
CA GLN A 141 -6.08 -15.27 22.62
C GLN A 141 -4.56 -15.10 22.56
N ALA A 142 -3.80 -16.20 22.61
CA ALA A 142 -2.34 -16.17 22.52
C ALA A 142 -1.88 -15.55 21.19
N PHE A 143 -2.46 -15.98 20.05
CA PHE A 143 -2.13 -15.43 18.74
C PHE A 143 -2.50 -13.95 18.63
N ARG A 144 -3.66 -13.56 19.13
CA ARG A 144 -4.07 -12.14 19.18
C ARG A 144 -3.05 -11.31 19.97
N ASN A 145 -2.69 -11.75 21.18
CA ASN A 145 -1.76 -11.02 22.03
C ASN A 145 -0.38 -10.90 21.36
N PHE A 146 0.08 -11.97 20.71
CA PHE A 146 1.31 -11.96 19.92
C PHE A 146 1.25 -10.93 18.78
N LEU A 147 0.16 -10.92 17.99
CA LEU A 147 0.00 -9.94 16.92
C LEU A 147 0.05 -8.50 17.44
N PHE A 148 -0.70 -8.21 18.52
CA PHE A 148 -0.73 -6.87 19.09
C PHE A 148 0.62 -6.43 19.67
N SER A 149 1.40 -7.35 20.25
CA SER A 149 2.74 -7.04 20.71
C SER A 149 3.70 -6.71 19.58
N LYS A 150 3.57 -7.39 18.42
CA LYS A 150 4.44 -7.18 17.25
C LYS A 150 4.09 -5.96 16.40
N ILE A 151 2.83 -5.55 16.39
CA ILE A 151 2.41 -4.36 15.62
C ILE A 151 3.01 -3.06 16.17
N GLY A 152 3.31 -2.99 17.46
CA GLY A 152 4.05 -1.88 18.06
C GLY A 152 5.42 -1.63 17.42
N ASP A 153 6.03 -2.68 16.90
CA ASP A 153 7.35 -2.66 16.25
C ASP A 153 7.29 -2.18 14.78
N TRP A 154 6.08 -1.99 14.22
CA TRP A 154 5.84 -1.59 12.81
C TRP A 154 5.67 -0.07 12.62
N LYS A 155 5.92 0.72 13.66
CA LYS A 155 5.83 2.19 13.60
C LYS A 155 7.16 2.84 13.24
#